data_8fc5e353e089f16acd5b7882a3624970
#
_entry.id   8fc5e353e089f16acd5b7882a3624970
#
_cell.length_a   1.000
_cell.length_b   1.000
_cell.length_c   1.000
_cell.angle_alpha   90.00
_cell.angle_beta   90.00
_cell.angle_gamma   90.00
#
_symmetry.space_group_name_H-M   'P 1'
#
loop_
_entity.id
_entity.type
_entity.pdbx_description
1 polymer ?
#
loop_
_entity_poly.entity_id
_entity_poly.type
_entity_poly.pdbx_seq_one_letter_code
_entity_poly.pdbx_strand_id
1 'polypeptide(L)'
;MSRFFNGFDSNVFLAPMAGITDKPMRRLVSSMGPGTMVSEMVAINAISRKNPKSYRIADVRDEPYKVVVQLVGGNEGLFADSVRLAEELGAHSVDINMGCPVKKIVNNHSGSWLMKDMLQASKIIESAVKASSLKVSVKFRKGWDAGSVNAVDFARMCEDSGAAYITVHGRTRSDFYSGTADWDIIAAVKQAVKIPVIGNGDINSPEDAERMLRHTGVDGIMIGRAALGNPWLIAQTHDYLNDCLLYTSPSPRDYAASR
;
A
#
# COMPACT_ATOMS: atom_id res chain seq x y z
N MET A 1 18.78 -10.51 -11.75
CA MET A 1 17.36 -10.51 -11.30
C MET A 1 17.19 -9.36 -10.34
N SER A 2 16.08 -8.61 -10.40
CA SER A 2 15.82 -7.52 -9.45
C SER A 2 15.85 -8.08 -8.02
N ARG A 3 16.58 -7.42 -7.12
CA ARG A 3 16.63 -7.75 -5.67
C ARG A 3 15.25 -7.61 -5.01
N PHE A 4 14.35 -6.87 -5.65
CA PHE A 4 13.03 -6.56 -5.17
C PHE A 4 11.95 -7.22 -6.04
N PHE A 5 10.84 -7.67 -5.41
CA PHE A 5 9.76 -8.32 -6.13
C PHE A 5 9.03 -7.35 -7.07
N ASN A 6 8.35 -7.89 -8.07
CA ASN A 6 7.56 -7.14 -9.06
C ASN A 6 8.29 -5.99 -9.80
N GLY A 7 9.64 -6.01 -9.83
CA GLY A 7 10.44 -4.99 -10.50
C GLY A 7 10.41 -3.62 -9.83
N PHE A 8 10.02 -3.53 -8.56
CA PHE A 8 10.14 -2.30 -7.78
C PHE A 8 11.60 -1.94 -7.49
N ASP A 9 11.82 -0.69 -7.12
CA ASP A 9 13.15 -0.18 -6.75
C ASP A 9 13.42 -0.34 -5.23
N SER A 10 12.37 -0.66 -4.45
CA SER A 10 12.43 -0.88 -3.01
C SER A 10 11.25 -1.73 -2.54
N ASN A 11 11.48 -2.54 -1.49
CA ASN A 11 10.40 -3.22 -0.76
C ASN A 11 9.86 -2.39 0.42
N VAL A 12 10.27 -1.11 0.52
CA VAL A 12 9.70 -0.13 1.47
C VAL A 12 8.73 0.78 0.74
N PHE A 13 7.48 0.78 1.17
CA PHE A 13 6.37 1.46 0.50
C PHE A 13 5.89 2.67 1.30
N LEU A 14 5.63 3.79 0.62
CA LEU A 14 4.83 4.87 1.18
C LEU A 14 3.34 4.50 1.07
N ALA A 15 2.63 4.46 2.19
CA ALA A 15 1.23 4.06 2.23
C ALA A 15 0.31 5.07 1.51
N PRO A 16 -0.79 4.61 0.88
CA PRO A 16 -1.82 5.49 0.32
C PRO A 16 -2.56 6.22 1.46
N MET A 17 -2.51 7.56 1.45
CA MET A 17 -3.16 8.42 2.44
C MET A 17 -3.88 9.57 1.72
N ALA A 18 -5.23 9.55 1.74
CA ALA A 18 -6.06 10.54 1.05
C ALA A 18 -5.79 11.96 1.56
N GLY A 19 -5.55 12.89 0.64
CA GLY A 19 -5.18 14.28 0.92
C GLY A 19 -3.75 14.48 1.42
N ILE A 20 -2.91 13.45 1.38
CA ILE A 20 -1.55 13.47 1.91
C ILE A 20 -0.54 12.94 0.87
N THR A 21 -0.71 11.72 0.38
CA THR A 21 0.23 11.13 -0.58
C THR A 21 -0.11 11.54 -2.02
N ASP A 22 -0.34 12.82 -2.20
CA ASP A 22 -0.47 13.48 -3.49
C ASP A 22 0.87 13.52 -4.25
N LYS A 23 0.85 13.97 -5.50
CA LYS A 23 2.05 14.03 -6.34
C LYS A 23 3.19 14.85 -5.70
N PRO A 24 2.97 16.06 -5.10
CA PRO A 24 4.00 16.78 -4.36
C PRO A 24 4.66 15.96 -3.24
N MET A 25 3.87 15.29 -2.41
CA MET A 25 4.40 14.47 -1.32
C MET A 25 5.21 13.28 -1.85
N ARG A 26 4.73 12.56 -2.87
CA ARG A 26 5.46 11.44 -3.47
C ARG A 26 6.79 11.91 -4.09
N ARG A 27 6.80 13.06 -4.77
CA ARG A 27 8.03 13.67 -5.31
C ARG A 27 9.01 14.03 -4.22
N LEU A 28 8.53 14.60 -3.13
CA LEU A 28 9.37 14.91 -1.97
C LEU A 28 10.00 13.64 -1.40
N VAL A 29 9.20 12.61 -1.10
CA VAL A 29 9.69 11.35 -0.54
C VAL A 29 10.69 10.68 -1.49
N SER A 30 10.39 10.60 -2.79
CA SER A 30 11.29 9.97 -3.77
C SER A 30 12.59 10.71 -3.97
N SER A 31 12.63 12.03 -3.74
CA SER A 31 13.86 12.82 -3.81
C SER A 31 14.83 12.56 -2.65
N MET A 32 14.36 11.93 -1.58
CA MET A 32 15.18 11.56 -0.43
C MET A 32 15.91 10.21 -0.62
N GLY A 33 15.51 9.40 -1.59
CA GLY A 33 16.12 8.11 -1.89
C GLY A 33 15.12 7.02 -2.30
N PRO A 34 15.56 5.76 -2.37
CA PRO A 34 14.74 4.66 -2.85
C PRO A 34 13.51 4.40 -1.99
N GLY A 35 12.36 4.18 -2.64
CA GLY A 35 11.10 3.80 -2.04
C GLY A 35 10.07 3.50 -3.12
N THR A 36 9.03 2.74 -2.79
CA THR A 36 7.91 2.51 -3.70
C THR A 36 6.75 3.43 -3.31
N MET A 37 6.31 4.25 -4.25
CA MET A 37 5.27 5.24 -4.03
C MET A 37 3.88 4.67 -4.35
N VAL A 38 2.92 4.84 -3.43
CA VAL A 38 1.51 4.54 -3.70
C VAL A 38 0.72 5.84 -3.75
N SER A 39 -0.15 5.99 -4.75
CA SER A 39 -0.99 7.18 -4.90
C SER A 39 -2.04 7.28 -3.80
N GLU A 40 -2.69 8.45 -3.69
CA GLU A 40 -3.99 8.50 -3.02
C GLU A 40 -4.99 7.55 -3.67
N MET A 41 -6.03 7.14 -2.93
CA MET A 41 -7.07 6.29 -3.51
C MET A 41 -7.91 7.05 -4.56
N VAL A 42 -8.08 6.45 -5.71
CA VAL A 42 -8.88 6.96 -6.84
C VAL A 42 -10.21 6.20 -6.90
N ALA A 43 -11.32 6.92 -6.79
CA ALA A 43 -12.65 6.30 -6.85
C ALA A 43 -13.01 5.92 -8.29
N ILE A 44 -13.24 4.63 -8.58
CA ILE A 44 -13.60 4.13 -9.92
C ILE A 44 -14.88 4.77 -10.46
N ASN A 45 -15.88 5.04 -9.60
CA ASN A 45 -17.08 5.76 -9.98
C ASN A 45 -16.82 7.21 -10.41
N ALA A 46 -15.76 7.83 -9.91
CA ALA A 46 -15.39 9.18 -10.34
C ALA A 46 -14.62 9.14 -11.67
N ILE A 47 -13.79 8.12 -11.89
CA ILE A 47 -13.17 7.86 -13.19
C ILE A 47 -14.22 7.65 -14.27
N SER A 48 -15.21 6.78 -14.06
CA SER A 48 -16.25 6.48 -15.03
C SER A 48 -17.08 7.73 -15.42
N ARG A 49 -17.17 8.71 -14.50
CA ARG A 49 -17.80 10.02 -14.75
C ARG A 49 -16.84 11.07 -15.29
N LYS A 50 -15.64 10.70 -15.68
CA LYS A 50 -14.59 11.59 -16.20
C LYS A 50 -14.25 12.76 -15.25
N ASN A 51 -14.26 12.52 -13.94
CA ASN A 51 -13.97 13.56 -12.95
C ASN A 51 -12.50 14.03 -13.05
N PRO A 52 -12.24 15.33 -13.32
CA PRO A 52 -10.88 15.83 -13.56
C PRO A 52 -9.93 15.62 -12.37
N LYS A 53 -10.44 15.69 -11.13
CA LYS A 53 -9.62 15.47 -9.93
C LYS A 53 -9.14 14.02 -9.87
N SER A 54 -10.02 13.05 -10.14
CA SER A 54 -9.68 11.62 -10.12
C SER A 54 -8.67 11.28 -11.22
N TYR A 55 -8.82 11.84 -12.41
CA TYR A 55 -7.85 11.70 -13.48
C TYR A 55 -6.48 12.26 -13.09
N ARG A 56 -6.44 13.45 -12.46
CA ARG A 56 -5.18 14.06 -12.00
C ARG A 56 -4.45 13.21 -10.96
N ILE A 57 -5.19 12.54 -10.05
CA ILE A 57 -4.59 11.65 -9.07
C ILE A 57 -4.05 10.38 -9.73
N ALA A 58 -4.75 9.85 -10.74
CA ALA A 58 -4.35 8.65 -11.46
C ALA A 58 -3.21 8.89 -12.48
N ASP A 59 -3.03 10.12 -12.96
CA ASP A 59 -2.01 10.47 -13.95
C ASP A 59 -0.63 10.60 -13.31
N VAL A 60 0.21 9.59 -13.54
CA VAL A 60 1.56 9.48 -12.97
C VAL A 60 2.65 9.47 -14.04
N ARG A 61 2.33 9.80 -15.31
CA ARG A 61 3.25 9.75 -16.45
C ARG A 61 4.46 10.67 -16.34
N ASP A 62 4.35 11.75 -15.59
CA ASP A 62 5.42 12.72 -15.35
C ASP A 62 6.18 12.49 -14.03
N GLU A 63 5.91 11.37 -13.33
CA GLU A 63 6.65 10.99 -12.14
C GLU A 63 7.85 10.12 -12.53
N PRO A 64 9.10 10.50 -12.16
CA PRO A 64 10.32 9.81 -12.63
C PRO A 64 10.62 8.51 -11.88
N TYR A 65 9.72 8.05 -11.05
CA TYR A 65 9.79 6.82 -10.24
C TYR A 65 8.54 5.98 -10.44
N LYS A 66 8.60 4.72 -10.01
CA LYS A 66 7.47 3.78 -10.13
C LYS A 66 6.38 4.11 -9.13
N VAL A 67 5.15 4.28 -9.63
CA VAL A 67 3.97 4.57 -8.81
C VAL A 67 2.98 3.44 -8.92
N VAL A 68 2.50 2.98 -7.77
CA VAL A 68 1.33 2.11 -7.64
C VAL A 68 0.09 3.01 -7.57
N VAL A 69 -0.82 2.92 -8.54
CA VAL A 69 -2.09 3.67 -8.51
C VAL A 69 -3.11 2.88 -7.70
N GLN A 70 -3.61 3.46 -6.60
CA GLN A 70 -4.61 2.79 -5.78
C GLN A 70 -6.03 3.14 -6.21
N LEU A 71 -6.83 2.12 -6.53
CA LEU A 71 -8.24 2.23 -6.91
C LEU A 71 -9.18 1.81 -5.77
N VAL A 72 -10.33 2.47 -5.63
CA VAL A 72 -11.36 2.11 -4.65
C VAL A 72 -12.75 2.10 -5.28
N GLY A 73 -13.51 1.05 -5.01
CA GLY A 73 -14.88 0.88 -5.48
C GLY A 73 -15.45 -0.48 -5.12
N GLY A 74 -16.71 -0.73 -5.50
CA GLY A 74 -17.41 -1.99 -5.25
C GLY A 74 -18.03 -2.63 -6.50
N ASN A 75 -17.72 -2.11 -7.71
CA ASN A 75 -18.30 -2.59 -8.96
C ASN A 75 -17.18 -3.18 -9.85
N GLU A 76 -17.24 -4.48 -10.13
CA GLU A 76 -16.24 -5.21 -10.91
C GLU A 76 -16.10 -4.71 -12.36
N GLY A 77 -17.20 -4.33 -13.01
CA GLY A 77 -17.17 -3.83 -14.38
C GLY A 77 -16.40 -2.51 -14.50
N LEU A 78 -16.58 -1.60 -13.55
CA LEU A 78 -15.87 -0.33 -13.51
C LEU A 78 -14.39 -0.50 -13.11
N PHE A 79 -14.03 -1.57 -12.42
CA PHE A 79 -12.63 -1.87 -12.12
C PHE A 79 -11.83 -2.15 -13.38
N ALA A 80 -12.36 -2.96 -14.31
CA ALA A 80 -11.69 -3.28 -15.57
C ALA A 80 -11.31 -2.01 -16.36
N ASP A 81 -12.26 -1.07 -16.50
CA ASP A 81 -12.01 0.19 -17.21
C ASP A 81 -11.03 1.09 -16.47
N SER A 82 -11.12 1.12 -15.13
CA SER A 82 -10.23 1.94 -14.31
C SER A 82 -8.80 1.44 -14.30
N VAL A 83 -8.59 0.12 -14.39
CA VAL A 83 -7.25 -0.48 -14.48
C VAL A 83 -6.62 -0.17 -15.83
N ARG A 84 -7.36 -0.32 -16.93
CA ARG A 84 -6.89 0.09 -18.28
C ARG A 84 -6.48 1.56 -18.32
N LEU A 85 -7.32 2.41 -17.75
CA LEU A 85 -6.99 3.84 -17.68
C LEU A 85 -5.75 4.10 -16.82
N ALA A 86 -5.58 3.43 -15.69
CA ALA A 86 -4.38 3.58 -14.87
C ALA A 86 -3.11 3.16 -15.64
N GLU A 87 -3.19 2.10 -16.45
CA GLU A 87 -2.10 1.68 -17.36
C GLU A 87 -1.77 2.77 -18.39
N GLU A 88 -2.78 3.34 -19.06
CA GLU A 88 -2.62 4.44 -20.02
C GLU A 88 -2.03 5.70 -19.37
N LEU A 89 -2.32 5.93 -18.09
CA LEU A 89 -1.84 7.05 -17.29
C LEU A 89 -0.49 6.77 -16.60
N GLY A 90 0.20 5.68 -16.98
CA GLY A 90 1.59 5.41 -16.60
C GLY A 90 1.79 4.68 -15.28
N ALA A 91 0.75 4.08 -14.70
CA ALA A 91 0.89 3.28 -13.49
C ALA A 91 1.89 2.13 -13.70
N HIS A 92 2.79 1.90 -12.73
CA HIS A 92 3.66 0.73 -12.72
C HIS A 92 2.90 -0.55 -12.30
N SER A 93 1.98 -0.41 -11.37
CA SER A 93 1.04 -1.44 -10.93
C SER A 93 -0.23 -0.79 -10.36
N VAL A 94 -1.27 -1.58 -10.15
CA VAL A 94 -2.52 -1.14 -9.55
C VAL A 94 -2.72 -1.82 -8.21
N ASP A 95 -3.18 -1.07 -7.22
CA ASP A 95 -3.59 -1.60 -5.92
C ASP A 95 -5.09 -1.40 -5.70
N ILE A 96 -5.77 -2.42 -5.20
CA ILE A 96 -7.19 -2.37 -4.87
C ILE A 96 -7.35 -2.09 -3.37
N ASN A 97 -8.00 -0.97 -3.03
CA ASN A 97 -8.28 -0.62 -1.65
C ASN A 97 -9.45 -1.45 -1.10
N MET A 98 -9.15 -2.38 -0.20
CA MET A 98 -10.13 -3.15 0.58
C MET A 98 -9.95 -2.93 2.09
N GLY A 99 -9.35 -1.77 2.48
CA GLY A 99 -9.03 -1.47 3.88
C GLY A 99 -9.52 -0.12 4.39
N CYS A 100 -9.99 0.80 3.54
CA CYS A 100 -10.45 2.13 3.96
C CYS A 100 -11.67 2.03 4.89
N PRO A 101 -11.59 2.59 6.14
CA PRO A 101 -12.66 2.45 7.13
C PRO A 101 -13.72 3.57 7.05
N VAL A 102 -13.50 4.58 6.21
CA VAL A 102 -14.30 5.82 6.17
C VAL A 102 -15.74 5.52 5.75
N LYS A 103 -16.72 6.04 6.51
CA LYS A 103 -18.17 5.81 6.30
C LYS A 103 -18.61 6.02 4.85
N LYS A 104 -18.16 7.09 4.20
CA LYS A 104 -18.52 7.40 2.80
C LYS A 104 -18.08 6.28 1.83
N ILE A 105 -16.96 5.64 2.06
CA ILE A 105 -16.46 4.51 1.24
C ILE A 105 -17.23 3.24 1.57
N VAL A 106 -17.34 2.93 2.85
CA VAL A 106 -18.01 1.71 3.35
C VAL A 106 -19.49 1.66 2.98
N ASN A 107 -20.21 2.78 3.07
CA ASN A 107 -21.64 2.86 2.70
C ASN A 107 -21.87 2.64 1.19
N ASN A 108 -20.84 2.76 0.36
CA ASN A 108 -20.86 2.42 -1.07
C ASN A 108 -20.34 1.01 -1.35
N HIS A 109 -20.39 0.10 -0.37
CA HIS A 109 -19.94 -1.29 -0.47
C HIS A 109 -18.50 -1.40 -0.99
N SER A 110 -17.61 -0.53 -0.50
CA SER A 110 -16.22 -0.40 -0.98
C SER A 110 -15.24 -0.34 0.20
N GLY A 111 -13.95 -0.41 -0.10
CA GLY A 111 -12.92 -0.37 0.93
C GLY A 111 -13.07 -1.54 1.90
N SER A 112 -13.00 -1.30 3.20
CA SER A 112 -13.06 -2.37 4.21
C SER A 112 -14.40 -3.12 4.27
N TRP A 113 -15.47 -2.63 3.65
CA TRP A 113 -16.72 -3.36 3.53
C TRP A 113 -16.54 -4.68 2.76
N LEU A 114 -15.65 -4.70 1.76
CA LEU A 114 -15.38 -5.88 0.94
C LEU A 114 -14.79 -7.04 1.75
N MET A 115 -14.23 -6.79 2.91
CA MET A 115 -13.81 -7.88 3.83
C MET A 115 -14.98 -8.71 4.36
N LYS A 116 -16.22 -8.21 4.28
CA LYS A 116 -17.44 -8.92 4.66
C LYS A 116 -18.04 -9.72 3.49
N ASP A 117 -17.63 -9.43 2.26
CA ASP A 117 -18.15 -10.04 1.04
C ASP A 117 -16.98 -10.51 0.16
N MET A 118 -16.44 -11.67 0.53
CA MET A 118 -15.29 -12.27 -0.16
C MET A 118 -15.63 -12.63 -1.62
N LEU A 119 -16.88 -12.97 -1.92
CA LEU A 119 -17.30 -13.27 -3.29
C LEU A 119 -17.23 -12.02 -4.18
N GLN A 120 -17.73 -10.87 -3.69
CA GLN A 120 -17.63 -9.63 -4.43
C GLN A 120 -16.17 -9.16 -4.54
N ALA A 121 -15.37 -9.32 -3.47
CA ALA A 121 -13.94 -9.01 -3.49
C ALA A 121 -13.20 -9.84 -4.55
N SER A 122 -13.43 -11.14 -4.63
CA SER A 122 -12.86 -12.04 -5.63
C SER A 122 -13.19 -11.58 -7.06
N LYS A 123 -14.46 -11.31 -7.37
CA LYS A 123 -14.90 -10.82 -8.69
C LYS A 123 -14.19 -9.52 -9.11
N ILE A 124 -14.03 -8.60 -8.15
CA ILE A 124 -13.31 -7.33 -8.38
C ILE A 124 -11.84 -7.60 -8.74
N ILE A 125 -11.15 -8.47 -7.98
CA ILE A 125 -9.74 -8.80 -8.22
C ILE A 125 -9.59 -9.47 -9.59
N GLU A 126 -10.39 -10.49 -9.88
CA GLU A 126 -10.37 -11.19 -11.16
C GLU A 126 -10.62 -10.27 -12.35
N SER A 127 -11.61 -9.35 -12.22
CA SER A 127 -11.90 -8.35 -13.24
C SER A 127 -10.71 -7.42 -13.48
N ALA A 128 -10.07 -6.96 -12.42
CA ALA A 128 -8.89 -6.10 -12.49
C ALA A 128 -7.69 -6.83 -13.12
N VAL A 129 -7.42 -8.07 -12.71
CA VAL A 129 -6.31 -8.90 -13.24
C VAL A 129 -6.49 -9.20 -14.72
N LYS A 130 -7.73 -9.49 -15.17
CA LYS A 130 -8.03 -9.78 -16.59
C LYS A 130 -7.98 -8.53 -17.48
N ALA A 131 -8.06 -7.34 -16.91
CA ALA A 131 -8.24 -6.11 -17.69
C ALA A 131 -6.96 -5.53 -18.29
N SER A 132 -5.78 -5.86 -17.76
CA SER A 132 -4.51 -5.21 -18.09
C SER A 132 -3.32 -6.16 -17.84
N SER A 133 -2.17 -5.82 -18.41
CA SER A 133 -0.89 -6.51 -18.15
C SER A 133 -0.25 -6.10 -16.82
N LEU A 134 -0.75 -5.04 -16.18
CA LEU A 134 -0.23 -4.55 -14.91
C LEU A 134 -0.38 -5.58 -13.79
N LYS A 135 0.58 -5.60 -12.89
CA LYS A 135 0.44 -6.34 -11.64
C LYS A 135 -0.65 -5.70 -10.78
N VAL A 136 -1.58 -6.51 -10.28
CA VAL A 136 -2.66 -6.09 -9.39
C VAL A 136 -2.36 -6.55 -7.98
N SER A 137 -2.43 -5.64 -7.02
CA SER A 137 -2.33 -5.94 -5.59
C SER A 137 -3.60 -5.59 -4.84
N VAL A 138 -3.70 -6.05 -3.61
CA VAL A 138 -4.83 -5.75 -2.73
C VAL A 138 -4.31 -5.28 -1.38
N LYS A 139 -4.80 -4.13 -0.89
CA LYS A 139 -4.52 -3.65 0.45
C LYS A 139 -5.75 -3.75 1.34
N PHE A 140 -5.66 -4.52 2.42
CA PHE A 140 -6.77 -4.80 3.32
C PHE A 140 -6.37 -4.74 4.81
N ARG A 141 -7.34 -4.92 5.70
CA ARG A 141 -7.17 -4.95 7.16
C ARG A 141 -7.31 -6.37 7.70
N LYS A 142 -7.05 -6.59 9.01
CA LYS A 142 -7.19 -7.92 9.61
C LYS A 142 -8.63 -8.43 9.69
N GLY A 143 -9.62 -7.55 9.53
CA GLY A 143 -11.04 -7.87 9.58
C GLY A 143 -11.91 -6.63 9.71
N TRP A 144 -13.23 -6.82 9.81
CA TRP A 144 -14.19 -5.75 10.02
C TRP A 144 -14.16 -5.22 11.46
N ASP A 145 -14.23 -6.11 12.44
CA ASP A 145 -14.14 -5.86 13.88
C ASP A 145 -13.48 -7.05 14.60
N ALA A 146 -13.36 -6.98 15.91
CA ALA A 146 -12.72 -8.02 16.71
C ALA A 146 -13.43 -9.39 16.63
N GLY A 147 -14.73 -9.40 16.37
CA GLY A 147 -15.53 -10.64 16.24
C GLY A 147 -15.48 -11.25 14.82
N SER A 148 -14.91 -10.54 13.85
CA SER A 148 -14.89 -10.96 12.44
C SER A 148 -13.51 -10.75 11.80
N VAL A 149 -12.46 -11.24 12.46
CA VAL A 149 -11.11 -11.29 11.93
C VAL A 149 -11.00 -12.41 10.89
N ASN A 150 -10.71 -12.06 9.63
CA ASN A 150 -10.68 -13.01 8.51
C ASN A 150 -9.49 -12.80 7.56
N ALA A 151 -8.44 -12.13 8.00
CA ALA A 151 -7.30 -11.76 7.15
C ALA A 151 -6.66 -12.94 6.42
N VAL A 152 -6.56 -14.10 7.08
CA VAL A 152 -5.91 -15.30 6.50
C VAL A 152 -6.73 -15.85 5.33
N ASP A 153 -8.03 -16.03 5.51
CA ASP A 153 -8.92 -16.53 4.45
C ASP A 153 -9.07 -15.51 3.32
N PHE A 154 -9.10 -14.22 3.68
CA PHE A 154 -9.11 -13.13 2.71
C PHE A 154 -7.84 -13.09 1.86
N ALA A 155 -6.68 -13.34 2.46
CA ALA A 155 -5.40 -13.42 1.76
C ALA A 155 -5.36 -14.59 0.76
N ARG A 156 -5.83 -15.77 1.16
CA ARG A 156 -5.96 -16.94 0.26
C ARG A 156 -6.87 -16.62 -0.92
N MET A 157 -8.03 -16.05 -0.66
CA MET A 157 -8.95 -15.60 -1.72
C MET A 157 -8.28 -14.60 -2.66
N CYS A 158 -7.49 -13.64 -2.16
CA CYS A 158 -6.74 -12.70 -3.01
C CYS A 158 -5.74 -13.43 -3.91
N GLU A 159 -4.98 -14.40 -3.38
CA GLU A 159 -4.05 -15.22 -4.16
C GLU A 159 -4.77 -16.03 -5.23
N ASP A 160 -5.84 -16.75 -4.86
CA ASP A 160 -6.64 -17.57 -5.77
C ASP A 160 -7.30 -16.73 -6.88
N SER A 161 -7.63 -15.46 -6.60
CA SER A 161 -8.19 -14.51 -7.57
C SER A 161 -7.12 -13.86 -8.47
N GLY A 162 -5.84 -14.19 -8.29
CA GLY A 162 -4.73 -13.74 -9.15
C GLY A 162 -4.04 -12.45 -8.71
N ALA A 163 -4.19 -12.01 -7.45
CA ALA A 163 -3.41 -10.90 -6.94
C ALA A 163 -1.90 -11.21 -6.98
N ALA A 164 -1.09 -10.27 -7.47
CA ALA A 164 0.35 -10.45 -7.60
C ALA A 164 1.10 -10.29 -6.26
N TYR A 165 0.55 -9.54 -5.34
CA TYR A 165 1.01 -9.35 -3.96
C TYR A 165 -0.12 -8.72 -3.12
N ILE A 166 0.02 -8.74 -1.80
CA ILE A 166 -0.97 -8.18 -0.87
C ILE A 166 -0.29 -7.30 0.18
N THR A 167 -1.04 -6.31 0.69
CA THR A 167 -0.62 -5.50 1.84
C THR A 167 -1.62 -5.66 2.98
N VAL A 168 -1.14 -6.04 4.15
CA VAL A 168 -1.98 -6.32 5.33
C VAL A 168 -1.74 -5.28 6.41
N HIS A 169 -2.80 -4.56 6.81
CA HIS A 169 -2.78 -3.71 7.99
C HIS A 169 -3.29 -4.49 9.21
N GLY A 170 -2.47 -4.62 10.23
CA GLY A 170 -2.76 -5.42 11.43
C GLY A 170 -3.85 -4.87 12.36
N ARG A 171 -4.75 -4.00 11.88
CA ARG A 171 -5.92 -3.47 12.60
C ARG A 171 -7.21 -3.84 11.89
N THR A 172 -8.31 -3.95 12.65
CA THR A 172 -9.65 -4.09 12.07
C THR A 172 -10.14 -2.74 11.51
N ARG A 173 -11.25 -2.78 10.77
CA ARG A 173 -11.94 -1.55 10.34
C ARG A 173 -12.41 -0.74 11.56
N SER A 174 -12.90 -1.40 12.59
CA SER A 174 -13.46 -0.74 13.78
C SER A 174 -12.39 -0.08 14.64
N ASP A 175 -11.16 -0.57 14.65
CA ASP A 175 -10.04 0.03 15.37
C ASP A 175 -9.61 1.36 14.76
N PHE A 176 -9.91 1.62 13.49
CA PHE A 176 -9.36 2.77 12.76
C PHE A 176 -7.83 2.82 12.87
N TYR A 177 -7.34 3.61 13.84
CA TYR A 177 -5.89 3.78 14.14
C TYR A 177 -5.59 3.62 15.63
N SER A 178 -6.59 3.21 16.43
CA SER A 178 -6.46 2.99 17.87
C SER A 178 -5.75 1.67 18.19
N GLY A 179 -5.22 1.56 19.41
CA GLY A 179 -4.50 0.37 19.87
C GLY A 179 -3.21 0.12 19.09
N THR A 180 -2.74 -1.11 19.09
CA THR A 180 -1.55 -1.58 18.37
C THR A 180 -1.93 -2.45 17.18
N ALA A 181 -1.13 -2.40 16.11
CA ALA A 181 -1.27 -3.29 14.97
C ALA A 181 -0.85 -4.72 15.37
N ASP A 182 -1.69 -5.67 15.07
CA ASP A 182 -1.48 -7.09 15.35
C ASP A 182 -0.53 -7.67 14.29
N TRP A 183 0.74 -7.85 14.69
CA TRP A 183 1.75 -8.41 13.79
C TRP A 183 1.65 -9.93 13.69
N ASP A 184 1.05 -10.61 14.67
CA ASP A 184 0.86 -12.07 14.63
C ASP A 184 -0.10 -12.47 13.52
N ILE A 185 -1.17 -11.69 13.30
CA ILE A 185 -2.07 -11.94 12.17
C ILE A 185 -1.37 -11.69 10.81
N ILE A 186 -0.44 -10.72 10.73
CA ILE A 186 0.36 -10.49 9.52
C ILE A 186 1.28 -11.69 9.28
N ALA A 187 1.90 -12.24 10.31
CA ALA A 187 2.71 -13.46 10.24
C ALA A 187 1.87 -14.66 9.77
N ALA A 188 0.67 -14.84 10.33
CA ALA A 188 -0.25 -15.90 9.93
C ALA A 188 -0.67 -15.78 8.45
N VAL A 189 -0.92 -14.56 7.97
CA VAL A 189 -1.18 -14.30 6.55
C VAL A 189 0.03 -14.68 5.70
N LYS A 190 1.24 -14.27 6.07
CA LYS A 190 2.46 -14.62 5.33
C LYS A 190 2.68 -16.11 5.21
N GLN A 191 2.38 -16.86 6.25
CA GLN A 191 2.48 -18.33 6.24
C GLN A 191 1.41 -19.02 5.39
N ALA A 192 0.28 -18.35 5.16
CA ALA A 192 -0.88 -18.93 4.49
C ALA A 192 -0.88 -18.79 2.96
N VAL A 193 -0.04 -17.89 2.39
CA VAL A 193 0.01 -17.59 0.96
C VAL A 193 1.45 -17.65 0.43
N LYS A 194 1.58 -17.84 -0.88
CA LYS A 194 2.87 -17.90 -1.59
C LYS A 194 3.26 -16.57 -2.22
N ILE A 195 2.26 -15.74 -2.55
CA ILE A 195 2.49 -14.41 -3.11
C ILE A 195 3.18 -13.50 -2.08
N PRO A 196 3.93 -12.47 -2.52
CA PRO A 196 4.54 -11.52 -1.61
C PRO A 196 3.53 -10.82 -0.71
N VAL A 197 3.89 -10.67 0.57
CA VAL A 197 3.10 -9.98 1.59
C VAL A 197 3.86 -8.75 2.09
N ILE A 198 3.18 -7.61 2.14
CA ILE A 198 3.69 -6.35 2.69
C ILE A 198 3.04 -6.11 4.04
N GLY A 199 3.85 -5.95 5.08
CA GLY A 199 3.38 -5.64 6.43
C GLY A 199 3.12 -4.13 6.61
N ASN A 200 2.00 -3.78 7.25
CA ASN A 200 1.63 -2.39 7.51
C ASN A 200 1.06 -2.22 8.93
N GLY A 201 1.49 -1.18 9.61
CA GLY A 201 0.99 -0.75 10.92
C GLY A 201 2.10 -0.61 11.97
N ASP A 202 2.13 0.54 12.63
CA ASP A 202 3.02 0.91 13.74
C ASP A 202 4.53 0.79 13.44
N ILE A 203 4.91 1.15 12.22
CA ILE A 203 6.29 1.29 11.80
C ILE A 203 6.62 2.78 11.87
N ASN A 204 7.44 3.18 12.84
CA ASN A 204 7.79 4.56 13.12
C ASN A 204 9.28 4.84 12.94
N SER A 205 10.09 3.80 12.79
CA SER A 205 11.54 3.88 12.58
C SER A 205 12.03 2.72 11.69
N PRO A 206 13.27 2.78 11.19
CA PRO A 206 13.91 1.66 10.51
C PRO A 206 13.99 0.38 11.35
N GLU A 207 14.21 0.51 12.66
CA GLU A 207 14.27 -0.62 13.61
C GLU A 207 12.90 -1.28 13.77
N ASP A 208 11.79 -0.50 13.72
CA ASP A 208 10.44 -1.06 13.72
C ASP A 208 10.20 -1.89 12.46
N ALA A 209 10.69 -1.42 11.32
CA ALA A 209 10.60 -2.14 10.06
C ALA A 209 11.38 -3.47 10.10
N GLU A 210 12.59 -3.46 10.64
CA GLU A 210 13.39 -4.67 10.87
C GLU A 210 12.69 -5.65 11.81
N ARG A 211 12.14 -5.14 12.93
CA ARG A 211 11.38 -5.98 13.86
C ARG A 211 10.15 -6.62 13.20
N MET A 212 9.41 -5.86 12.37
CA MET A 212 8.28 -6.43 11.63
C MET A 212 8.74 -7.52 10.68
N LEU A 213 9.79 -7.30 9.88
CA LEU A 213 10.35 -8.31 8.97
C LEU A 213 10.75 -9.59 9.73
N ARG A 214 11.47 -9.45 10.84
CA ARG A 214 11.90 -10.60 11.64
C ARG A 214 10.75 -11.34 12.31
N HIS A 215 9.75 -10.61 12.80
CA HIS A 215 8.61 -11.19 13.50
C HIS A 215 7.64 -11.90 12.55
N THR A 216 7.38 -11.30 11.38
CA THR A 216 6.31 -11.75 10.49
C THR A 216 6.78 -12.52 9.27
N GLY A 217 8.05 -12.36 8.87
CA GLY A 217 8.60 -12.95 7.65
C GLY A 217 8.06 -12.34 6.35
N VAL A 218 7.44 -11.16 6.39
CA VAL A 218 6.89 -10.49 5.20
C VAL A 218 8.00 -10.06 4.23
N ASP A 219 7.63 -9.87 2.97
CA ASP A 219 8.56 -9.58 1.86
C ASP A 219 8.82 -8.08 1.69
N GLY A 220 8.03 -7.23 2.33
CA GLY A 220 8.17 -5.77 2.28
C GLY A 220 7.40 -5.09 3.40
N ILE A 221 7.64 -3.79 3.50
CA ILE A 221 7.12 -2.93 4.59
C ILE A 221 6.38 -1.75 3.99
N MET A 222 5.24 -1.36 4.58
CA MET A 222 4.53 -0.16 4.20
C MET A 222 4.42 0.81 5.39
N ILE A 223 4.93 2.02 5.21
CA ILE A 223 4.95 3.08 6.21
C ILE A 223 3.87 4.12 5.88
N GLY A 224 3.04 4.46 6.86
CA GLY A 224 1.99 5.47 6.72
C GLY A 224 2.29 6.74 7.50
N ARG A 225 1.59 6.94 8.61
CA ARG A 225 1.57 8.18 9.41
C ARG A 225 2.95 8.67 9.84
N ALA A 226 3.89 7.77 10.07
CA ALA A 226 5.26 8.12 10.46
C ALA A 226 6.04 8.89 9.38
N ALA A 227 5.61 8.82 8.11
CA ALA A 227 6.19 9.62 7.03
C ALA A 227 5.72 11.09 7.05
N LEU A 228 4.68 11.43 7.87
CA LEU A 228 4.21 12.81 8.05
C LEU A 228 5.21 13.59 8.90
N GLY A 229 5.74 14.67 8.33
CA GLY A 229 6.81 15.44 8.97
C GLY A 229 8.19 14.76 8.95
N ASN A 230 8.27 13.54 8.38
CA ASN A 230 9.51 12.77 8.23
C ASN A 230 9.58 12.09 6.85
N PRO A 231 9.65 12.84 5.75
CA PRO A 231 9.59 12.29 4.38
C PRO A 231 10.80 11.40 4.03
N TRP A 232 11.93 11.54 4.71
CA TRP A 232 13.14 10.73 4.51
C TRP A 232 13.06 9.35 5.15
N LEU A 233 12.06 9.06 6.01
CA LEU A 233 11.93 7.78 6.71
C LEU A 233 11.86 6.58 5.74
N ILE A 234 11.25 6.73 4.56
CA ILE A 234 11.16 5.68 3.55
C ILE A 234 12.57 5.28 3.07
N ALA A 235 13.37 6.27 2.66
CA ALA A 235 14.74 6.05 2.20
C ALA A 235 15.64 5.52 3.33
N GLN A 236 15.56 6.12 4.52
CA GLN A 236 16.31 5.64 5.69
C GLN A 236 16.01 4.18 6.04
N THR A 237 14.73 3.80 5.97
CA THR A 237 14.33 2.41 6.18
C THR A 237 14.87 1.49 5.10
N HIS A 238 14.83 1.93 3.83
CA HIS A 238 15.42 1.18 2.73
C HIS A 238 16.92 0.95 2.94
N ASP A 239 17.66 2.00 3.25
CA ASP A 239 19.11 1.94 3.44
C ASP A 239 19.47 1.06 4.65
N TYR A 240 18.78 1.23 5.77
CA TYR A 240 18.97 0.42 6.98
C TYR A 240 18.78 -1.08 6.72
N LEU A 241 17.69 -1.45 6.02
CA LEU A 241 17.39 -2.85 5.71
C LEU A 241 18.32 -3.47 4.65
N ASN A 242 19.09 -2.67 3.93
CA ASN A 242 20.00 -3.12 2.90
C ASN A 242 21.47 -2.96 3.27
N ASP A 243 21.78 -2.71 4.54
CA ASP A 243 23.14 -2.49 5.08
C ASP A 243 23.88 -1.33 4.37
N CYS A 244 23.14 -0.36 3.84
CA CYS A 244 23.73 0.86 3.34
C CYS A 244 24.11 1.75 4.51
N LEU A 245 25.34 2.24 4.52
CA LEU A 245 25.78 3.24 5.51
C LEU A 245 24.87 4.45 5.41
N LEU A 246 24.08 4.72 6.43
CA LEU A 246 23.32 5.95 6.55
C LEU A 246 24.32 7.12 6.58
N TYR A 247 24.33 7.88 5.51
CA TYR A 247 24.93 9.21 5.55
C TYR A 247 23.99 10.07 6.40
N THR A 248 24.15 10.01 7.71
CA THR A 248 23.51 10.99 8.60
C THR A 248 24.14 12.32 8.26
N SER A 249 23.35 13.21 7.69
CA SER A 249 23.75 14.62 7.63
C SER A 249 24.18 15.00 9.05
N PRO A 250 25.41 15.53 9.26
CA PRO A 250 25.88 15.84 10.59
C PRO A 250 24.88 16.77 11.27
N SER A 251 24.45 16.37 12.46
CA SER A 251 23.54 17.16 13.26
C SER A 251 24.17 18.54 13.52
N PRO A 252 23.41 19.63 13.66
CA PRO A 252 23.96 20.93 14.08
C PRO A 252 24.80 20.84 15.36
N ARG A 253 24.62 19.80 16.19
CA ARG A 253 25.47 19.52 17.37
C ARG A 253 26.85 19.00 17.00
N ASP A 254 27.00 18.32 15.87
CA ASP A 254 28.29 17.76 15.44
C ASP A 254 29.23 18.87 14.95
N TYR A 255 28.68 20.02 14.49
CA TYR A 255 29.43 21.23 14.17
C TYR A 255 29.86 22.03 15.40
N ALA A 256 29.20 21.84 16.55
CA ALA A 256 29.57 22.55 17.81
C ALA A 256 30.74 21.90 18.53
N ALA A 257 31.05 20.64 18.25
CA ALA A 257 32.14 19.89 18.90
C ALA A 257 33.49 20.01 18.17
N SER A 258 33.54 20.68 17.03
CA SER A 258 34.75 20.86 16.19
C SER A 258 35.37 22.27 16.26
N ARG A 259 35.03 23.07 17.30
CA ARG A 259 35.67 24.38 17.59
C ARG A 259 36.39 24.36 18.93
#